data_e43a70e07d8375b87ecf7ad014f79119
#
_entry.id   e43a70e07d8375b87ecf7ad014f79119
#
_cell.length_a   1.000
_cell.length_b   1.000
_cell.length_c   1.000
_cell.angle_alpha   90.00
_cell.angle_beta   90.00
_cell.angle_gamma   90.00
#
_symmetry.space_group_name_H-M   'P 1'
#
loop_
_entity.id
_entity.type
_entity.pdbx_description
1 polymer ?
#
loop_
_entity_poly.entity_id
_entity_poly.type
_entity_poly.pdbx_seq_one_letter_code
_entity_poly.pdbx_strand_id
1 'polypeptide(L)'
;MHFQFETNLRYRAAQKMGLKQMKRNEKMGDGLNPQELDTILNDSMEAVRVELGVMDIPTDQIVGIADGTGKNLYAASFMPVSSANSSYASQWRKLCEEYRSDKEFLSPLYCYEYLGKFYLIDGKKRVSVLNYLGIPTAKAYVTRIVPMLSDDKESKLYREFLKNFELTKLYQVSFSKLGCFEKLQKAMGHVEGEKWSDEDRNLILQELRRVASALESAFGGYLNVTPADALLVLLEECPLKQIRKMAVSVMTDRLQRNWKKLYSICHRDIARCEGESKKEAS
;
A
#
# COMPACT_ATOMS: atom_id res chain seq x y z
N MET A 1 34.27 15.20 6.27
CA MET A 1 33.38 15.73 7.33
C MET A 1 31.98 16.11 6.81
N HIS A 2 31.86 16.84 5.68
CA HIS A 2 30.56 17.26 5.10
C HIS A 2 29.63 16.08 4.73
N PHE A 3 30.17 15.05 4.14
CA PHE A 3 29.44 13.84 3.69
C PHE A 3 28.79 13.06 4.86
N GLN A 4 29.52 12.83 5.94
CA GLN A 4 28.99 12.16 7.14
C GLN A 4 27.88 12.97 7.85
N PHE A 5 27.95 14.28 7.76
CA PHE A 5 26.93 15.17 8.34
C PHE A 5 25.60 15.05 7.57
N GLU A 6 25.61 15.06 6.24
CA GLU A 6 24.40 14.91 5.42
C GLU A 6 23.72 13.54 5.59
N THR A 7 24.50 12.46 5.64
CA THR A 7 23.94 11.11 5.82
C THR A 7 23.28 10.94 7.19
N ASN A 8 23.84 11.56 8.24
CA ASN A 8 23.23 11.61 9.56
C ASN A 8 21.90 12.39 9.55
N LEU A 9 21.83 13.50 8.81
CA LEU A 9 20.59 14.28 8.71
C LEU A 9 19.48 13.49 8.02
N ARG A 10 19.80 12.74 6.96
CA ARG A 10 18.80 11.88 6.26
C ARG A 10 18.26 10.82 7.18
N TYR A 11 19.12 10.10 7.89
CA TYR A 11 18.64 9.08 8.82
C TYR A 11 17.74 9.68 9.91
N ARG A 12 18.13 10.82 10.49
CA ARG A 12 17.31 11.51 11.50
C ARG A 12 15.97 11.99 10.93
N ALA A 13 15.94 12.44 9.66
CA ALA A 13 14.71 12.80 8.99
C ALA A 13 13.79 11.57 8.81
N ALA A 14 14.33 10.45 8.31
CA ALA A 14 13.60 9.19 8.18
C ALA A 14 13.08 8.69 9.55
N GLN A 15 13.93 8.74 10.59
CA GLN A 15 13.56 8.38 11.97
C GLN A 15 12.41 9.26 12.50
N LYS A 16 12.49 10.56 12.28
CA LYS A 16 11.43 11.51 12.68
C LYS A 16 10.09 11.17 12.00
N MET A 17 10.13 10.78 10.72
CA MET A 17 8.93 10.31 10.00
C MET A 17 8.35 9.06 10.64
N GLY A 18 9.19 8.05 10.93
CA GLY A 18 8.76 6.82 11.59
C GLY A 18 8.15 7.05 12.97
N LEU A 19 8.82 7.82 13.82
CA LEU A 19 8.33 8.14 15.17
C LEU A 19 7.03 8.97 15.14
N LYS A 20 6.89 9.88 14.15
CA LYS A 20 5.64 10.64 13.96
C LYS A 20 4.50 9.71 13.55
N GLN A 21 4.76 8.77 12.66
CA GLN A 21 3.76 7.77 12.25
C GLN A 21 3.33 6.90 13.42
N MET A 22 4.27 6.35 14.20
CA MET A 22 3.94 5.53 15.38
C MET A 22 3.02 6.27 16.35
N LYS A 23 3.34 7.54 16.68
CA LYS A 23 2.50 8.38 17.55
C LYS A 23 1.10 8.61 16.98
N ARG A 24 0.98 8.75 15.64
CA ARG A 24 -0.32 8.87 14.96
C ARG A 24 -1.10 7.56 15.07
N ASN A 25 -0.48 6.45 14.70
CA ASN A 25 -1.10 5.13 14.72
C ASN A 25 -1.56 4.73 16.13
N GLU A 26 -0.74 5.01 17.16
CA GLU A 26 -1.11 4.78 18.55
C GLU A 26 -2.40 5.51 18.96
N LYS A 27 -2.55 6.77 18.53
CA LYS A 27 -3.78 7.56 18.79
C LYS A 27 -5.01 7.03 18.05
N MET A 28 -4.80 6.34 16.92
CA MET A 28 -5.87 5.79 16.07
C MET A 28 -6.20 4.34 16.41
N GLY A 29 -5.40 3.68 17.25
CA GLY A 29 -5.53 2.25 17.52
C GLY A 29 -5.02 1.37 16.38
N ASP A 30 -4.23 1.93 15.47
CA ASP A 30 -3.63 1.21 14.33
C ASP A 30 -2.34 0.49 14.72
N GLY A 31 -1.90 -0.45 13.89
CA GLY A 31 -0.62 -1.16 14.05
C GLY A 31 0.58 -0.20 14.00
N LEU A 32 1.46 -0.31 14.98
CA LEU A 32 2.64 0.56 15.09
C LEU A 32 3.78 0.14 14.16
N ASN A 33 3.92 -1.17 13.95
CA ASN A 33 5.00 -1.82 13.20
C ASN A 33 4.46 -2.47 11.94
N PRO A 34 5.33 -2.94 11.01
CA PRO A 34 4.91 -3.74 9.88
C PRO A 34 4.11 -4.98 10.32
N GLN A 35 3.12 -5.36 9.52
CA GLN A 35 2.31 -6.55 9.77
C GLN A 35 3.16 -7.82 9.71
N GLU A 36 2.74 -8.85 10.41
CA GLU A 36 3.39 -10.18 10.40
C GLU A 36 2.52 -11.17 9.66
N LEU A 37 3.04 -11.72 8.55
CA LEU A 37 2.27 -12.64 7.73
C LEU A 37 1.94 -13.94 8.45
N ASP A 38 2.90 -14.49 9.20
CA ASP A 38 2.71 -15.73 9.96
C ASP A 38 1.56 -15.60 10.98
N THR A 39 1.38 -14.40 11.55
CA THR A 39 0.24 -14.11 12.44
C THR A 39 -1.09 -14.08 11.69
N ILE A 40 -1.07 -13.60 10.43
CA ILE A 40 -2.27 -13.49 9.58
C ILE A 40 -2.68 -14.86 9.05
N LEU A 41 -1.70 -15.68 8.61
CA LEU A 41 -1.97 -16.97 7.98
C LEU A 41 -2.49 -18.03 8.96
N ASN A 42 -2.20 -17.93 10.26
CA ASN A 42 -2.40 -18.97 11.27
C ASN A 42 -1.85 -20.35 10.81
N ASP A 43 -1.38 -21.18 11.72
CA ASP A 43 -0.79 -22.52 11.43
C ASP A 43 -1.74 -23.51 10.73
N SER A 44 -3.03 -23.19 10.66
CA SER A 44 -4.09 -24.06 10.12
C SER A 44 -4.51 -23.72 8.68
N MET A 45 -3.96 -22.67 8.07
CA MET A 45 -4.36 -22.29 6.71
C MET A 45 -3.63 -23.12 5.66
N GLU A 46 -4.33 -24.01 4.99
CA GLU A 46 -3.86 -24.62 3.75
C GLU A 46 -3.77 -23.51 2.67
N ALA A 47 -2.59 -23.30 2.14
CA ALA A 47 -2.34 -22.33 1.10
C ALA A 47 -1.42 -22.91 0.01
N VAL A 48 -1.77 -22.63 -1.24
CA VAL A 48 -0.94 -22.97 -2.37
C VAL A 48 0.11 -21.88 -2.57
N ARG A 49 1.37 -22.29 -2.74
CA ARG A 49 2.48 -21.38 -3.05
C ARG A 49 2.80 -21.44 -4.54
N VAL A 50 2.85 -20.29 -5.18
CA VAL A 50 3.11 -20.13 -6.61
C VAL A 50 4.28 -19.17 -6.79
N GLU A 51 5.37 -19.66 -7.39
CA GLU A 51 6.52 -18.82 -7.75
C GLU A 51 6.14 -17.91 -8.93
N LEU A 52 6.19 -16.59 -8.71
CA LEU A 52 5.98 -15.59 -9.77
C LEU A 52 7.29 -15.14 -10.42
N GLY A 53 8.44 -15.50 -9.82
CA GLY A 53 9.76 -15.08 -10.28
C GLY A 53 10.10 -13.63 -9.92
N VAL A 54 11.01 -13.04 -10.70
CA VAL A 54 11.45 -11.65 -10.49
C VAL A 54 10.48 -10.69 -11.18
N MET A 55 9.97 -9.73 -10.42
CA MET A 55 9.09 -8.69 -10.95
C MET A 55 9.27 -7.36 -10.23
N ASP A 56 8.80 -6.27 -10.84
CA ASP A 56 8.72 -4.98 -10.18
C ASP A 56 7.45 -4.92 -9.33
N ILE A 57 7.63 -4.66 -8.04
CA ILE A 57 6.52 -4.53 -7.09
C ILE A 57 6.41 -3.09 -6.57
N PRO A 58 5.19 -2.59 -6.31
CA PRO A 58 5.00 -1.26 -5.75
C PRO A 58 5.41 -1.24 -4.28
N THR A 59 6.23 -0.25 -3.90
CA THR A 59 6.75 -0.12 -2.53
C THR A 59 5.65 0.25 -1.54
N ASP A 60 4.59 0.91 -1.96
CA ASP A 60 3.41 1.25 -1.16
C ASP A 60 2.49 0.05 -0.85
N GLN A 61 2.64 -1.06 -1.58
CA GLN A 61 1.96 -2.32 -1.30
C GLN A 61 2.77 -3.27 -0.42
N ILE A 62 3.98 -2.90 -0.02
CA ILE A 62 4.78 -3.65 0.97
C ILE A 62 4.31 -3.25 2.37
N VAL A 63 3.48 -4.09 2.98
CA VAL A 63 2.80 -3.77 4.24
C VAL A 63 3.39 -4.50 5.46
N GLY A 64 4.19 -5.54 5.23
CA GLY A 64 4.61 -6.40 6.32
C GLY A 64 5.88 -7.20 6.08
N ILE A 65 6.13 -8.08 7.01
CA ILE A 65 7.26 -9.01 7.04
C ILE A 65 6.73 -10.43 7.27
N ALA A 66 7.49 -11.43 6.83
CA ALA A 66 7.05 -12.83 6.91
C ALA A 66 6.92 -13.28 8.38
N ASP A 67 7.98 -13.14 9.16
CA ASP A 67 8.21 -13.82 10.44
C ASP A 67 8.31 -12.90 11.69
N GLY A 68 7.95 -11.63 11.57
CA GLY A 68 8.05 -10.69 12.69
C GLY A 68 9.48 -10.27 13.10
N THR A 69 10.52 -10.92 12.56
CA THR A 69 11.93 -10.67 12.95
C THR A 69 12.34 -9.22 12.68
N GLY A 70 12.73 -8.50 13.73
CA GLY A 70 13.22 -7.12 13.65
C GLY A 70 12.14 -6.07 13.35
N LYS A 71 10.84 -6.39 13.47
CA LYS A 71 9.73 -5.45 13.25
C LYS A 71 9.87 -4.17 14.07
N ASN A 72 10.34 -4.27 15.31
CA ASN A 72 10.49 -3.14 16.24
C ASN A 72 11.54 -2.09 15.81
N LEU A 73 12.29 -2.35 14.73
CA LEU A 73 13.21 -1.38 14.15
C LEU A 73 12.51 -0.39 13.24
N TYR A 74 11.24 -0.63 12.91
CA TYR A 74 10.47 0.10 11.90
C TYR A 74 9.09 0.51 12.40
N ALA A 75 8.64 1.69 11.96
CA ALA A 75 7.21 2.01 11.94
C ALA A 75 6.49 1.22 10.82
N ALA A 76 5.17 1.20 10.81
CA ALA A 76 4.36 0.46 9.83
C ALA A 76 4.72 0.77 8.36
N SER A 77 5.21 1.97 8.05
CA SER A 77 5.71 2.37 6.72
C SER A 77 7.14 1.94 6.42
N PHE A 78 7.75 1.11 7.24
CA PHE A 78 9.18 0.78 7.20
C PHE A 78 10.13 1.96 7.48
N MET A 79 9.63 3.13 7.88
CA MET A 79 10.52 4.18 8.37
C MET A 79 11.24 3.73 9.63
N PRO A 80 12.55 4.03 9.78
CA PRO A 80 13.33 3.59 10.92
C PRO A 80 12.88 4.28 12.21
N VAL A 81 12.94 3.56 13.34
CA VAL A 81 12.66 4.10 14.67
C VAL A 81 13.84 3.93 15.64
N SER A 82 14.85 3.16 15.25
CA SER A 82 16.06 2.90 16.02
C SER A 82 16.87 4.16 16.26
N SER A 83 17.67 4.17 17.37
CA SER A 83 18.59 5.27 17.67
C SER A 83 19.54 5.55 16.48
N ALA A 84 19.81 6.84 16.24
CA ALA A 84 20.74 7.28 15.19
C ALA A 84 22.21 6.81 15.43
N ASN A 85 22.54 6.39 16.64
CA ASN A 85 23.85 5.85 17.00
C ASN A 85 23.92 4.32 16.95
N SER A 86 22.83 3.64 16.53
CA SER A 86 22.79 2.18 16.41
C SER A 86 23.59 1.66 15.21
N SER A 87 23.99 0.39 15.27
CA SER A 87 24.58 -0.33 14.12
C SER A 87 23.62 -0.38 12.94
N TYR A 88 22.32 -0.51 13.22
CA TYR A 88 21.26 -0.42 12.22
C TYR A 88 21.32 0.92 11.44
N ALA A 89 21.40 2.05 12.17
CA ALA A 89 21.47 3.37 11.55
C ALA A 89 22.71 3.54 10.68
N SER A 90 23.85 2.99 11.08
CA SER A 90 25.08 2.98 10.28
C SER A 90 24.88 2.23 8.96
N GLN A 91 24.30 1.03 9.02
CA GLN A 91 24.03 0.21 7.83
C GLN A 91 22.99 0.87 6.90
N TRP A 92 21.94 1.48 7.48
CA TRP A 92 20.91 2.20 6.73
C TRP A 92 21.50 3.39 5.96
N ARG A 93 22.38 4.18 6.63
CA ARG A 93 23.07 5.32 5.99
C ARG A 93 23.95 4.87 4.80
N LYS A 94 24.73 3.81 5.02
CA LYS A 94 25.56 3.23 3.95
C LYS A 94 24.70 2.85 2.76
N LEU A 95 23.65 2.08 2.98
CA LEU A 95 22.72 1.63 1.94
C LEU A 95 22.02 2.78 1.20
N CYS A 96 21.65 3.84 1.91
CA CYS A 96 21.03 5.03 1.33
C CYS A 96 21.99 5.77 0.38
N GLU A 97 23.26 5.86 0.72
CA GLU A 97 24.28 6.51 -0.13
C GLU A 97 24.65 5.63 -1.33
N GLU A 98 24.79 4.32 -1.13
CA GLU A 98 25.07 3.38 -2.23
C GLU A 98 23.96 3.45 -3.29
N TYR A 99 22.69 3.43 -2.87
CA TYR A 99 21.56 3.55 -3.80
C TYR A 99 21.53 4.91 -4.53
N ARG A 100 21.93 5.99 -3.86
CA ARG A 100 22.00 7.33 -4.50
C ARG A 100 23.13 7.44 -5.51
N SER A 101 24.22 6.72 -5.29
CA SER A 101 25.35 6.66 -6.21
C SER A 101 25.06 5.75 -7.42
N ASP A 102 24.39 4.64 -7.17
CA ASP A 102 24.00 3.66 -8.18
C ASP A 102 22.60 3.09 -7.86
N LYS A 103 21.61 3.44 -8.68
CA LYS A 103 20.22 3.01 -8.51
C LYS A 103 20.01 1.51 -8.75
N GLU A 104 20.91 0.86 -9.46
CA GLU A 104 20.86 -0.59 -9.73
C GLU A 104 21.60 -1.41 -8.67
N PHE A 105 22.25 -0.76 -7.72
CA PHE A 105 23.05 -1.40 -6.67
C PHE A 105 22.26 -2.35 -5.80
N LEU A 106 20.97 -2.07 -5.56
CA LEU A 106 20.16 -2.90 -4.67
C LEU A 106 19.77 -4.24 -5.33
N SER A 107 20.23 -5.33 -4.73
CA SER A 107 19.75 -6.67 -5.08
C SER A 107 18.23 -6.78 -4.89
N PRO A 108 17.54 -7.64 -5.67
CA PRO A 108 16.10 -7.84 -5.53
C PRO A 108 15.70 -8.19 -4.09
N LEU A 109 14.50 -7.75 -3.69
CA LEU A 109 13.87 -8.13 -2.44
C LEU A 109 13.42 -9.60 -2.53
N TYR A 110 13.13 -10.22 -1.38
CA TYR A 110 12.43 -11.50 -1.31
C TYR A 110 11.15 -11.30 -0.53
N CYS A 111 10.01 -11.68 -1.11
CA CYS A 111 8.71 -11.47 -0.46
C CYS A 111 7.67 -12.51 -0.85
N TYR A 112 6.70 -12.65 0.06
CA TYR A 112 5.42 -13.28 -0.24
C TYR A 112 4.44 -12.22 -0.75
N GLU A 113 3.61 -12.57 -1.73
CA GLU A 113 2.40 -11.85 -2.07
C GLU A 113 1.22 -12.61 -1.47
N TYR A 114 0.40 -11.91 -0.67
CA TYR A 114 -0.81 -12.44 -0.05
C TYR A 114 -1.93 -11.40 -0.15
N LEU A 115 -3.04 -11.77 -0.77
CA LEU A 115 -4.20 -10.91 -0.97
C LEU A 115 -3.87 -9.53 -1.58
N GLY A 116 -2.94 -9.50 -2.55
CA GLY A 116 -2.52 -8.27 -3.24
C GLY A 116 -1.55 -7.39 -2.46
N LYS A 117 -1.04 -7.85 -1.32
CA LYS A 117 -0.05 -7.18 -0.47
C LYS A 117 1.25 -7.96 -0.42
N PHE A 118 2.35 -7.26 -0.14
CA PHE A 118 3.67 -7.88 -0.06
C PHE A 118 4.20 -7.89 1.36
N TYR A 119 4.80 -9.04 1.73
CA TYR A 119 5.39 -9.31 3.04
C TYR A 119 6.83 -9.75 2.86
N LEU A 120 7.78 -9.00 3.40
CA LEU A 120 9.20 -9.21 3.18
C LEU A 120 9.72 -10.44 3.93
N ILE A 121 10.39 -11.33 3.21
CA ILE A 121 11.26 -12.35 3.77
C ILE A 121 12.62 -11.70 4.06
N ASP A 122 13.16 -10.97 3.05
CA ASP A 122 14.39 -10.18 3.17
C ASP A 122 14.28 -8.83 2.47
N GLY A 123 15.13 -7.88 2.90
CA GLY A 123 15.20 -6.55 2.30
C GLY A 123 14.57 -5.42 3.10
N LYS A 124 14.21 -5.64 4.36
CA LYS A 124 13.55 -4.65 5.25
C LYS A 124 14.26 -3.28 5.25
N LYS A 125 15.60 -3.25 5.36
CA LYS A 125 16.39 -1.99 5.29
C LYS A 125 16.36 -1.37 3.90
N ARG A 126 16.37 -2.19 2.84
CA ARG A 126 16.26 -1.70 1.44
C ARG A 126 14.93 -0.98 1.24
N VAL A 127 13.81 -1.61 1.65
CA VAL A 127 12.49 -0.99 1.59
C VAL A 127 12.42 0.30 2.41
N SER A 128 13.04 0.33 3.59
CA SER A 128 13.13 1.54 4.41
C SER A 128 13.83 2.70 3.67
N VAL A 129 14.91 2.41 2.94
CA VAL A 129 15.63 3.41 2.13
C VAL A 129 14.79 3.84 0.93
N LEU A 130 14.19 2.89 0.19
CA LEU A 130 13.36 3.17 -0.97
C LEU A 130 12.17 4.06 -0.61
N ASN A 131 11.46 3.74 0.47
CA ASN A 131 10.34 4.55 0.96
C ASN A 131 10.77 5.96 1.38
N TYR A 132 11.91 6.09 2.07
CA TYR A 132 12.47 7.42 2.42
C TYR A 132 12.81 8.26 1.17
N LEU A 133 13.33 7.63 0.14
CA LEU A 133 13.68 8.29 -1.12
C LEU A 133 12.48 8.50 -2.06
N GLY A 134 11.29 8.00 -1.68
CA GLY A 134 10.08 8.12 -2.51
C GLY A 134 10.12 7.27 -3.78
N ILE A 135 10.86 6.16 -3.78
CA ILE A 135 10.98 5.26 -4.92
C ILE A 135 9.72 4.39 -5.00
N PRO A 136 8.94 4.46 -6.10
CA PRO A 136 7.62 3.85 -6.16
C PRO A 136 7.62 2.35 -6.43
N THR A 137 8.73 1.79 -6.93
CA THR A 137 8.83 0.37 -7.30
C THR A 137 10.16 -0.24 -6.86
N ALA A 138 10.15 -1.53 -6.59
CA ALA A 138 11.35 -2.31 -6.27
C ALA A 138 11.32 -3.66 -6.99
N LYS A 139 12.48 -4.15 -7.45
CA LYS A 139 12.60 -5.52 -7.97
C LYS A 139 12.54 -6.53 -6.83
N ALA A 140 11.74 -7.58 -6.98
CA ALA A 140 11.57 -8.62 -5.98
C ALA A 140 11.41 -10.01 -6.60
N TYR A 141 11.94 -11.01 -5.92
CA TYR A 141 11.53 -12.41 -6.09
C TYR A 141 10.24 -12.60 -5.31
N VAL A 142 9.18 -12.95 -6.00
CA VAL A 142 7.84 -13.04 -5.43
C VAL A 142 7.32 -14.46 -5.45
N THR A 143 6.90 -14.96 -4.29
CA THR A 143 6.12 -16.19 -4.14
C THR A 143 4.70 -15.78 -3.70
N ARG A 144 3.70 -16.09 -4.52
CA ARG A 144 2.30 -15.87 -4.18
C ARG A 144 1.79 -16.95 -3.25
N ILE A 145 1.17 -16.54 -2.15
CA ILE A 145 0.42 -17.43 -1.27
C ILE A 145 -1.07 -17.26 -1.62
N VAL A 146 -1.65 -18.31 -2.20
CA VAL A 146 -3.08 -18.36 -2.53
C VAL A 146 -3.79 -19.12 -1.43
N PRO A 147 -4.58 -18.45 -0.58
CA PRO A 147 -5.37 -19.13 0.45
C PRO A 147 -6.43 -20.02 -0.20
N MET A 148 -6.92 -20.99 0.54
CA MET A 148 -8.16 -21.70 0.16
C MET A 148 -9.29 -20.68 0.15
N LEU A 149 -9.72 -20.28 -1.06
CA LEU A 149 -10.69 -19.21 -1.24
C LEU A 149 -12.08 -19.70 -0.87
N SER A 150 -12.66 -19.11 0.14
CA SER A 150 -14.04 -19.31 0.61
C SER A 150 -15.01 -18.38 -0.13
N ASP A 151 -16.27 -18.39 0.31
CA ASP A 151 -17.32 -17.55 -0.25
C ASP A 151 -17.47 -16.20 0.47
N ASP A 152 -16.53 -15.89 1.39
CA ASP A 152 -16.49 -14.62 2.11
C ASP A 152 -16.14 -13.44 1.17
N LYS A 153 -16.35 -12.24 1.71
CA LYS A 153 -16.16 -10.99 0.96
C LYS A 153 -14.70 -10.78 0.52
N GLU A 154 -13.74 -11.09 1.37
CA GLU A 154 -12.32 -10.88 1.11
C GLU A 154 -11.83 -11.80 0.00
N SER A 155 -12.20 -13.07 0.05
CA SER A 155 -11.94 -14.06 -1.01
C SER A 155 -12.56 -13.65 -2.35
N LYS A 156 -13.80 -13.12 -2.34
CA LYS A 156 -14.45 -12.60 -3.56
C LYS A 156 -13.72 -11.39 -4.13
N LEU A 157 -13.32 -10.44 -3.28
CA LEU A 157 -12.55 -9.26 -3.69
C LEU A 157 -11.18 -9.66 -4.26
N TYR A 158 -10.52 -10.62 -3.63
CA TYR A 158 -9.22 -11.09 -4.12
C TYR A 158 -9.34 -11.81 -5.49
N ARG A 159 -10.37 -12.65 -5.68
CA ARG A 159 -10.65 -13.25 -6.99
C ARG A 159 -10.90 -12.20 -8.08
N GLU A 160 -11.68 -11.16 -7.76
CA GLU A 160 -11.88 -10.04 -8.68
C GLU A 160 -10.58 -9.29 -8.95
N PHE A 161 -9.79 -9.02 -7.90
CA PHE A 161 -8.47 -8.40 -8.05
C PHE A 161 -7.56 -9.22 -8.97
N LEU A 162 -7.49 -10.55 -8.84
CA LEU A 162 -6.66 -11.39 -9.70
C LEU A 162 -7.08 -11.30 -11.17
N LYS A 163 -8.39 -11.32 -11.47
CA LYS A 163 -8.90 -11.10 -12.84
C LYS A 163 -8.49 -9.73 -13.39
N ASN A 164 -8.62 -8.70 -12.57
CA ASN A 164 -8.28 -7.33 -12.95
C ASN A 164 -6.78 -7.16 -13.13
N PHE A 165 -5.98 -7.81 -12.29
CA PHE A 165 -4.53 -7.82 -12.41
C PHE A 165 -4.06 -8.46 -13.73
N GLU A 166 -4.74 -9.49 -14.23
CA GLU A 166 -4.42 -10.08 -15.53
C GLU A 166 -4.59 -9.09 -16.69
N LEU A 167 -5.51 -8.14 -16.57
CA LEU A 167 -5.77 -7.11 -17.57
C LEU A 167 -4.86 -5.89 -17.42
N THR A 168 -4.65 -5.46 -16.18
CA THR A 168 -3.95 -4.21 -15.86
C THR A 168 -2.46 -4.38 -15.56
N LYS A 169 -2.08 -5.52 -14.98
CA LYS A 169 -0.75 -5.78 -14.36
C LYS A 169 -0.39 -4.78 -13.25
N LEU A 170 -1.40 -4.15 -12.62
CA LEU A 170 -1.23 -3.12 -11.59
C LEU A 170 -1.79 -3.56 -10.24
N TYR A 171 -0.93 -3.69 -9.23
CA TYR A 171 -1.33 -3.95 -7.84
C TYR A 171 -2.07 -2.78 -7.20
N GLN A 172 -1.83 -1.55 -7.68
CA GLN A 172 -2.47 -0.33 -7.15
C GLN A 172 -3.95 -0.21 -7.54
N VAL A 173 -4.41 -0.97 -8.53
CA VAL A 173 -5.82 -1.00 -8.94
C VAL A 173 -6.56 -2.03 -8.10
N SER A 174 -6.83 -1.69 -6.85
CA SER A 174 -7.55 -2.51 -5.89
C SER A 174 -8.72 -1.74 -5.28
N PHE A 175 -9.82 -2.42 -5.03
CA PHE A 175 -11.06 -1.83 -4.55
C PHE A 175 -11.56 -2.54 -3.28
N SER A 176 -12.31 -1.81 -2.46
CA SER A 176 -12.95 -2.33 -1.25
C SER A 176 -14.35 -2.91 -1.51
N LYS A 177 -14.83 -2.83 -2.75
CA LYS A 177 -16.14 -3.34 -3.18
C LYS A 177 -16.05 -4.05 -4.52
N LEU A 178 -16.84 -5.12 -4.67
CA LEU A 178 -16.99 -5.84 -5.94
C LEU A 178 -17.63 -4.97 -7.03
N GLY A 179 -17.28 -5.24 -8.29
CA GLY A 179 -17.80 -4.54 -9.47
C GLY A 179 -17.29 -3.12 -9.65
N CYS A 180 -16.33 -2.68 -8.84
CA CYS A 180 -15.75 -1.34 -8.96
C CYS A 180 -14.76 -1.22 -10.13
N PHE A 181 -14.09 -2.29 -10.50
CA PHE A 181 -13.16 -2.29 -11.62
C PHE A 181 -13.84 -1.99 -12.95
N GLU A 182 -15.01 -2.55 -13.19
CA GLU A 182 -15.79 -2.31 -14.43
C GLU A 182 -16.12 -0.82 -14.60
N LYS A 183 -16.41 -0.10 -13.50
CA LYS A 183 -16.63 1.35 -13.52
C LYS A 183 -15.37 2.11 -13.94
N LEU A 184 -14.22 1.72 -13.42
CA LEU A 184 -12.94 2.33 -13.81
C LEU A 184 -12.62 2.03 -15.27
N GLN A 185 -12.78 0.77 -15.71
CA GLN A 185 -12.54 0.34 -17.08
C GLN A 185 -13.40 1.15 -18.07
N LYS A 186 -14.69 1.31 -17.77
CA LYS A 186 -15.60 2.15 -18.57
C LYS A 186 -15.18 3.63 -18.57
N ALA A 187 -14.73 4.17 -17.43
CA ALA A 187 -14.26 5.56 -17.34
C ALA A 187 -12.97 5.80 -18.14
N MET A 188 -12.16 4.75 -18.33
CA MET A 188 -10.98 4.74 -19.20
C MET A 188 -11.31 4.58 -20.67
N GLY A 189 -12.56 4.20 -21.01
CA GLY A 189 -13.01 3.94 -22.40
C GLY A 189 -12.76 2.53 -22.90
N HIS A 190 -12.43 1.59 -22.00
CA HIS A 190 -12.19 0.18 -22.32
C HIS A 190 -13.47 -0.64 -22.30
N VAL A 191 -13.48 -1.71 -23.09
CA VAL A 191 -14.50 -2.74 -23.04
C VAL A 191 -14.14 -3.84 -22.06
N GLU A 192 -15.12 -4.65 -21.67
CA GLU A 192 -14.90 -5.76 -20.75
C GLU A 192 -13.86 -6.76 -21.29
N GLY A 193 -12.90 -7.15 -20.44
CA GLY A 193 -11.85 -8.10 -20.81
C GLY A 193 -10.68 -7.51 -21.61
N GLU A 194 -10.69 -6.23 -21.92
CA GLU A 194 -9.61 -5.56 -22.66
C GLU A 194 -8.37 -5.40 -21.78
N LYS A 195 -7.21 -5.78 -22.33
CA LYS A 195 -5.92 -5.58 -21.68
C LYS A 195 -5.47 -4.14 -21.84
N TRP A 196 -4.96 -3.55 -20.76
CA TRP A 196 -4.48 -2.18 -20.76
C TRP A 196 -3.11 -2.04 -21.45
N SER A 197 -2.95 -0.99 -22.22
CA SER A 197 -1.67 -0.56 -22.79
C SER A 197 -0.72 -0.02 -21.72
N ASP A 198 0.55 0.16 -22.06
CA ASP A 198 1.50 0.82 -21.16
C ASP A 198 1.12 2.28 -20.91
N GLU A 199 0.53 2.95 -21.89
CA GLU A 199 0.00 4.31 -21.76
C GLU A 199 -1.12 4.37 -20.73
N ASP A 200 -2.07 3.44 -20.79
CA ASP A 200 -3.19 3.36 -19.83
C ASP A 200 -2.69 3.08 -18.42
N ARG A 201 -1.74 2.13 -18.28
CA ARG A 201 -1.11 1.83 -17.00
C ARG A 201 -0.41 3.04 -16.40
N ASN A 202 0.39 3.73 -17.20
CA ASN A 202 1.11 4.92 -16.74
C ASN A 202 0.15 6.06 -16.38
N LEU A 203 -0.90 6.25 -17.18
CA LEU A 203 -1.92 7.26 -16.93
C LEU A 203 -2.60 7.01 -15.58
N ILE A 204 -3.12 5.81 -15.36
CA ILE A 204 -3.86 5.53 -14.12
C ILE A 204 -2.95 5.56 -12.90
N LEU A 205 -1.71 5.08 -12.99
CA LEU A 205 -0.74 5.17 -11.90
C LEU A 205 -0.47 6.63 -11.48
N GLN A 206 -0.36 7.54 -12.45
CA GLN A 206 -0.21 8.97 -12.15
C GLN A 206 -1.43 9.51 -11.41
N GLU A 207 -2.63 9.19 -11.88
CA GLU A 207 -3.86 9.65 -11.22
C GLU A 207 -4.04 9.05 -9.84
N LEU A 208 -3.77 7.77 -9.64
CA LEU A 208 -3.85 7.14 -8.32
C LEU A 208 -2.87 7.77 -7.33
N ARG A 209 -1.65 8.15 -7.76
CA ARG A 209 -0.70 8.89 -6.90
C ARG A 209 -1.22 10.28 -6.51
N ARG A 210 -1.82 11.01 -7.46
CA ARG A 210 -2.42 12.33 -7.19
C ARG A 210 -3.59 12.22 -6.22
N VAL A 211 -4.45 11.23 -6.42
CA VAL A 211 -5.59 10.94 -5.53
C VAL A 211 -5.10 10.49 -4.14
N ALA A 212 -4.06 9.66 -4.05
CA ALA A 212 -3.45 9.28 -2.78
C ALA A 212 -2.92 10.51 -2.00
N SER A 213 -2.25 11.44 -2.70
CA SER A 213 -1.80 12.70 -2.10
C SER A 213 -2.97 13.58 -1.64
N ALA A 214 -4.06 13.64 -2.40
CA ALA A 214 -5.27 14.36 -2.02
C ALA A 214 -5.96 13.74 -0.81
N LEU A 215 -6.05 12.40 -0.74
CA LEU A 215 -6.58 11.66 0.42
C LEU A 215 -5.77 11.93 1.69
N GLU A 216 -4.44 11.84 1.60
CA GLU A 216 -3.57 12.12 2.75
C GLU A 216 -3.73 13.58 3.21
N SER A 217 -3.82 14.53 2.27
CA SER A 217 -4.06 15.95 2.58
C SER A 217 -5.44 16.20 3.20
N ALA A 218 -6.47 15.46 2.74
CA ALA A 218 -7.84 15.64 3.20
C ALA A 218 -8.07 15.01 4.58
N PHE A 219 -7.48 13.85 4.86
CA PHE A 219 -7.85 13.00 5.99
C PHE A 219 -6.65 12.53 6.84
N GLY A 220 -5.41 12.78 6.41
CA GLY A 220 -4.21 12.44 7.19
C GLY A 220 -4.09 10.96 7.52
N GLY A 221 -4.64 10.07 6.69
CA GLY A 221 -4.66 8.63 6.91
C GLY A 221 -5.77 8.14 7.86
N TYR A 222 -6.75 8.98 8.23
CA TYR A 222 -7.89 8.57 9.06
C TYR A 222 -8.92 7.69 8.36
N LEU A 223 -8.89 7.62 7.02
CA LEU A 223 -9.78 6.77 6.23
C LEU A 223 -8.99 5.65 5.58
N ASN A 224 -9.37 4.40 5.88
CA ASN A 224 -8.83 3.21 5.22
C ASN A 224 -9.57 2.98 3.89
N VAL A 225 -9.31 3.84 2.91
CA VAL A 225 -9.88 3.83 1.56
C VAL A 225 -8.74 3.73 0.55
N THR A 226 -8.89 2.90 -0.47
CA THR A 226 -7.87 2.82 -1.52
C THR A 226 -7.92 4.08 -2.40
N PRO A 227 -6.79 4.49 -3.01
CA PRO A 227 -6.79 5.55 -4.00
C PRO A 227 -7.74 5.27 -5.19
N ALA A 228 -7.93 3.99 -5.55
CA ALA A 228 -8.84 3.59 -6.61
C ALA A 228 -10.31 3.79 -6.22
N ASP A 229 -10.70 3.48 -4.96
CA ASP A 229 -12.04 3.81 -4.45
C ASP A 229 -12.31 5.31 -4.47
N ALA A 230 -11.33 6.10 -4.02
CA ALA A 230 -11.46 7.56 -4.00
C ALA A 230 -11.52 8.16 -5.42
N LEU A 231 -10.77 7.59 -6.36
CA LEU A 231 -10.88 7.98 -7.78
C LEU A 231 -12.29 7.73 -8.32
N LEU A 232 -12.93 6.60 -7.97
CA LEU A 232 -14.33 6.36 -8.38
C LEU A 232 -15.29 7.38 -7.80
N VAL A 233 -15.08 7.82 -6.55
CA VAL A 233 -15.91 8.90 -5.96
C VAL A 233 -15.77 10.20 -6.75
N LEU A 234 -14.57 10.55 -7.21
CA LEU A 234 -14.36 11.73 -8.08
C LEU A 234 -14.98 11.53 -9.46
N LEU A 235 -14.95 10.32 -10.01
CA LEU A 235 -15.55 9.98 -11.32
C LEU A 235 -17.08 10.05 -11.32
N GLU A 236 -17.73 9.96 -10.16
CA GLU A 236 -19.17 10.22 -10.04
C GLU A 236 -19.54 11.70 -10.28
N GLU A 237 -18.59 12.64 -10.03
CA GLU A 237 -18.82 14.08 -10.24
C GLU A 237 -18.41 14.57 -11.62
N CYS A 238 -17.36 14.00 -12.20
CA CYS A 238 -16.84 14.45 -13.48
C CYS A 238 -15.99 13.40 -14.18
N PRO A 239 -15.89 13.44 -15.52
CA PRO A 239 -15.14 12.47 -16.30
C PRO A 239 -13.64 12.54 -16.02
N LEU A 240 -12.93 11.43 -16.24
CA LEU A 240 -11.48 11.29 -16.01
C LEU A 240 -10.66 12.41 -16.66
N LYS A 241 -11.04 12.85 -17.86
CA LYS A 241 -10.38 13.96 -18.58
C LYS A 241 -10.38 15.27 -17.79
N GLN A 242 -11.40 15.53 -16.97
CA GLN A 242 -11.47 16.71 -16.09
C GLN A 242 -10.62 16.48 -14.83
N ILE A 243 -10.69 15.28 -14.22
CA ILE A 243 -9.89 14.90 -13.05
C ILE A 243 -8.40 15.09 -13.35
N ARG A 244 -7.93 14.66 -14.50
CA ARG A 244 -6.53 14.81 -14.95
C ARG A 244 -6.04 16.27 -14.98
N LYS A 245 -6.94 17.23 -15.17
CA LYS A 245 -6.61 18.66 -15.22
C LYS A 245 -6.76 19.35 -13.84
N MET A 246 -7.33 18.68 -12.84
CA MET A 246 -7.49 19.25 -11.52
C MET A 246 -6.17 19.41 -10.79
N ALA A 247 -6.02 20.49 -10.03
CA ALA A 247 -4.97 20.58 -9.01
C ALA A 247 -5.29 19.60 -7.84
N VAL A 248 -4.26 19.11 -7.17
CA VAL A 248 -4.43 18.20 -6.02
C VAL A 248 -5.26 18.86 -4.92
N SER A 249 -5.10 20.16 -4.67
CA SER A 249 -5.93 20.92 -3.71
C SER A 249 -7.44 20.86 -4.02
N VAL A 250 -7.81 20.95 -5.30
CA VAL A 250 -9.21 20.84 -5.73
C VAL A 250 -9.73 19.41 -5.53
N MET A 251 -8.90 18.39 -5.79
CA MET A 251 -9.24 17.01 -5.47
C MET A 251 -9.46 16.84 -3.95
N THR A 252 -8.56 17.39 -3.13
CA THR A 252 -8.66 17.39 -1.67
C THR A 252 -10.00 17.93 -1.19
N ASP A 253 -10.40 19.13 -1.67
CA ASP A 253 -11.65 19.75 -1.31
C ASP A 253 -12.88 18.93 -1.73
N ARG A 254 -12.82 18.28 -2.91
CA ARG A 254 -13.90 17.41 -3.38
C ARG A 254 -14.01 16.14 -2.54
N LEU A 255 -12.89 15.49 -2.21
CA LEU A 255 -12.87 14.32 -1.35
C LEU A 255 -13.41 14.65 0.05
N GLN A 256 -13.03 15.81 0.62
CA GLN A 256 -13.58 16.27 1.90
C GLN A 256 -15.11 16.46 1.84
N ARG A 257 -15.64 17.06 0.78
CA ARG A 257 -17.10 17.19 0.59
C ARG A 257 -17.80 15.83 0.46
N ASN A 258 -17.13 14.83 -0.09
CA ASN A 258 -17.64 13.47 -0.25
C ASN A 258 -17.27 12.53 0.91
N TRP A 259 -16.84 13.05 2.06
CA TRP A 259 -16.36 12.25 3.20
C TRP A 259 -17.35 11.15 3.62
N LYS A 260 -18.66 11.40 3.58
CA LYS A 260 -19.68 10.39 3.93
C LYS A 260 -19.67 9.19 3.00
N LYS A 261 -19.45 9.41 1.69
CA LYS A 261 -19.32 8.32 0.71
C LYS A 261 -18.07 7.50 0.98
N LEU A 262 -16.93 8.17 1.20
CA LEU A 262 -15.66 7.53 1.52
C LEU A 262 -15.75 6.75 2.85
N TYR A 263 -16.34 7.36 3.87
CA TYR A 263 -16.57 6.71 5.15
C TYR A 263 -17.43 5.45 5.01
N SER A 264 -18.48 5.48 4.20
CA SER A 264 -19.34 4.30 3.93
C SER A 264 -18.63 3.15 3.22
N ILE A 265 -17.48 3.42 2.58
CA ILE A 265 -16.62 2.37 1.98
C ILE A 265 -15.86 1.65 3.09
N CYS A 266 -15.33 2.39 4.08
CA CYS A 266 -14.55 1.84 5.18
C CYS A 266 -15.37 1.06 6.21
N HIS A 267 -16.60 1.49 6.51
CA HIS A 267 -17.32 1.13 7.76
C HIS A 267 -18.54 0.23 7.56
N ARG A 268 -18.80 -0.29 6.36
CA ARG A 268 -19.94 -1.20 6.14
C ARG A 268 -19.92 -2.48 6.96
N ASP A 269 -18.76 -2.87 7.46
CA ASP A 269 -18.61 -4.13 8.20
C ASP A 269 -18.80 -3.95 9.74
N ILE A 270 -18.57 -2.74 10.28
CA ILE A 270 -18.74 -2.46 11.72
C ILE A 270 -20.22 -2.45 12.12
N ALA A 271 -21.10 -1.92 11.27
CA ALA A 271 -22.54 -1.86 11.54
C ALA A 271 -23.22 -3.25 11.62
N ARG A 272 -22.60 -4.29 11.04
CA ARG A 272 -23.09 -5.68 11.14
C ARG A 272 -22.73 -6.33 12.46
N CYS A 273 -21.53 -6.12 12.96
CA CYS A 273 -21.09 -6.65 14.26
C CYS A 273 -21.87 -6.05 15.44
N GLU A 274 -22.23 -4.75 15.38
CA GLU A 274 -23.07 -4.12 16.42
C GLU A 274 -24.54 -4.58 16.36
N GLY A 275 -25.04 -4.99 15.18
CA GLY A 275 -26.40 -5.51 14.99
C GLY A 275 -26.57 -6.95 15.45
N GLU A 276 -25.54 -7.77 15.35
CA GLU A 276 -25.58 -9.18 15.79
C GLU A 276 -25.37 -9.31 17.29
N SER A 277 -24.52 -8.50 17.91
CA SER A 277 -24.35 -8.47 19.38
C SER A 277 -25.59 -8.02 20.13
N LYS A 278 -26.51 -7.27 19.50
CA LYS A 278 -27.81 -6.88 20.10
C LYS A 278 -28.91 -7.90 19.90
N LYS A 279 -28.76 -8.89 19.01
CA LYS A 279 -29.74 -9.96 18.80
C LYS A 279 -29.48 -11.18 19.67
N GLU A 280 -28.26 -11.38 20.16
CA GLU A 280 -27.93 -12.45 21.10
C GLU A 280 -28.16 -12.08 22.57
N ALA A 281 -28.46 -10.80 22.85
CA ALA A 281 -28.76 -10.28 24.19
C ALA A 281 -30.25 -9.97 24.42
N SER A 282 -31.16 -10.44 23.55
CA SER A 282 -32.63 -10.40 23.66
C SER A 282 -33.20 -11.78 23.55
#